data_55ff018c999936679c3a8946a6732ace
#
_entry.id   55ff018c999936679c3a8946a6732ace
#
_cell.length_a   1.000
_cell.length_b   1.000
_cell.length_c   1.000
_cell.angle_alpha   90.00
_cell.angle_beta   90.00
_cell.angle_gamma   90.00
#
_symmetry.space_group_name_H-M   'P 1'
#
loop_
_entity.id
_entity.type
_entity.pdbx_description
1 polymer ?
#
loop_
_entity_poly.entity_id
_entity_poly.type
_entity_poly.pdbx_seq_one_letter_code
_entity_poly.pdbx_strand_id
1 'polypeptide(L)'
;MKKLSILAGFVLLIFACKTDPGEKRITDPKDYDLHLSTTNRPTYEEAISSKEFWSKRLRPDSSGVGELGPLAGVYDLLFQTTGNPNFLRNAEKLYKKGMQISANDKDAFARGLAHNYISQHRFKEAYVLLQVTLEGPSNKHQTQLMLFDAAMEVGDYEKAYGYLGKIKNLKDYHYLIRLAKWSDHRGDLENAIHYLEEAKTIAESRDSKALKIWTYSNLGDYYGHAGRIKDSYELYLNTLALQPDNAYVMKSIAWIIYSEENNVQEAHRIMDSVMINHKLPDYHLFKAELYEFEGKVDFAKSSQIDFVNAVKDGKYGEMYNTFLIEIYSEAEPVKALKLAEREVQNRATPESYHLLALAQLKNGMTKEALRTIELYVEGKTCEPMALFHTTLVFKANELTDKVASVKKRLRDASFELGPLLTKKIETL
;
A
#
# COMPACT_ATOMS: atom_id res chain seq x y z
N MET A 1 11.19 88.45 -2.77
CA MET A 1 10.28 87.46 -3.39
C MET A 1 11.10 86.16 -3.52
N LYS A 2 10.97 85.25 -2.57
CA LYS A 2 11.68 83.94 -2.54
C LYS A 2 10.66 82.93 -3.06
N LYS A 3 11.02 82.23 -4.18
CA LYS A 3 10.27 81.14 -4.70
C LYS A 3 10.66 79.87 -3.94
N LEU A 4 9.64 79.25 -3.34
CA LEU A 4 9.77 77.97 -2.64
C LEU A 4 9.50 76.80 -3.66
N SER A 5 10.48 76.03 -3.97
CA SER A 5 10.34 74.85 -4.86
C SER A 5 10.03 73.64 -3.97
N ILE A 6 8.84 73.08 -4.07
CA ILE A 6 8.42 71.85 -3.41
C ILE A 6 8.89 70.68 -4.26
N LEU A 7 9.86 69.89 -3.74
CA LEU A 7 10.32 68.65 -4.35
C LEU A 7 9.45 67.51 -3.81
N ALA A 8 8.53 67.00 -4.64
CA ALA A 8 7.72 65.85 -4.34
C ALA A 8 8.56 64.58 -4.52
N GLY A 9 8.99 64.00 -3.40
CA GLY A 9 9.66 62.71 -3.40
C GLY A 9 8.66 61.57 -3.66
N PHE A 10 8.77 60.93 -4.80
CA PHE A 10 8.02 59.72 -5.15
C PHE A 10 8.69 58.54 -4.48
N VAL A 11 8.16 58.04 -3.36
CA VAL A 11 8.62 56.81 -2.71
C VAL A 11 8.06 55.64 -3.50
N LEU A 12 8.86 55.05 -4.36
CA LEU A 12 8.62 53.75 -5.00
C LEU A 12 8.74 52.67 -3.91
N LEU A 13 7.61 52.23 -3.38
CA LEU A 13 7.53 50.98 -2.63
C LEU A 13 7.76 49.81 -3.58
N ILE A 14 9.01 49.39 -3.66
CA ILE A 14 9.36 48.11 -4.31
C ILE A 14 8.87 47.01 -3.36
N PHE A 15 7.69 46.45 -3.65
CA PHE A 15 7.33 45.14 -3.13
C PHE A 15 8.31 44.13 -3.73
N ALA A 16 9.43 43.92 -3.06
CA ALA A 16 10.23 42.75 -3.30
C ALA A 16 9.39 41.54 -2.85
N CYS A 17 8.78 40.85 -3.80
CA CYS A 17 8.42 39.46 -3.58
C CYS A 17 9.70 38.75 -3.11
N LYS A 18 9.79 38.41 -1.84
CA LYS A 18 10.74 37.43 -1.39
C LYS A 18 10.35 36.12 -2.07
N THR A 19 10.95 35.83 -3.21
CA THR A 19 11.09 34.46 -3.64
C THR A 19 11.97 33.78 -2.60
N ASP A 20 11.37 32.93 -1.80
CA ASP A 20 12.13 31.97 -0.98
C ASP A 20 13.14 31.25 -1.89
N PRO A 21 14.36 31.00 -1.40
CA PRO A 21 15.37 30.30 -2.19
C PRO A 21 14.84 28.89 -2.46
N GLY A 22 14.28 28.71 -3.69
CA GLY A 22 13.79 27.52 -4.34
C GLY A 22 13.53 26.30 -3.48
N GLU A 23 12.32 26.18 -2.92
CA GLU A 23 11.76 24.85 -2.66
C GLU A 23 11.87 24.05 -3.95
N LYS A 24 12.57 22.93 -3.88
CA LYS A 24 12.82 22.04 -5.02
C LYS A 24 11.48 21.37 -5.38
N ARG A 25 10.67 22.05 -6.15
CA ARG A 25 9.34 21.57 -6.54
C ARG A 25 9.53 20.42 -7.54
N ILE A 26 9.02 19.26 -7.20
CA ILE A 26 9.08 18.03 -8.00
C ILE A 26 7.80 17.91 -8.84
N THR A 27 6.65 18.29 -8.23
CA THR A 27 5.32 18.13 -8.83
C THR A 27 4.78 19.44 -9.41
N ASP A 28 3.92 19.37 -10.42
CA ASP A 28 3.13 20.50 -10.92
C ASP A 28 1.62 20.14 -10.88
N PRO A 29 0.76 20.91 -10.20
CA PRO A 29 -0.69 20.69 -10.21
C PRO A 29 -1.29 20.54 -11.60
N LYS A 30 -0.74 21.19 -12.61
CA LYS A 30 -1.22 21.09 -13.99
C LYS A 30 -1.15 19.66 -14.55
N ASP A 31 -0.22 18.84 -14.03
CA ASP A 31 -0.02 17.47 -14.52
C ASP A 31 -1.13 16.53 -14.01
N TYR A 32 -1.74 16.82 -12.84
CA TYR A 32 -2.70 15.92 -12.20
C TYR A 32 -4.07 16.55 -11.88
N ASP A 33 -4.26 17.86 -12.00
CA ASP A 33 -5.54 18.53 -11.68
C ASP A 33 -6.73 17.95 -12.44
N LEU A 34 -6.53 17.57 -13.70
CA LEU A 34 -7.59 16.95 -14.50
C LEU A 34 -8.05 15.59 -13.94
N HIS A 35 -7.20 14.91 -13.17
CA HIS A 35 -7.48 13.62 -12.54
C HIS A 35 -8.18 13.76 -11.17
N LEU A 36 -8.27 14.97 -10.62
CA LEU A 36 -9.04 15.27 -9.42
C LEU A 36 -10.54 15.42 -9.68
N SER A 37 -10.97 15.28 -10.95
CA SER A 37 -12.38 15.31 -11.30
C SER A 37 -13.14 14.16 -10.65
N THR A 38 -14.17 14.49 -9.86
CA THR A 38 -15.02 13.50 -9.20
C THR A 38 -16.04 12.83 -10.13
N THR A 39 -16.19 13.34 -11.34
CA THR A 39 -17.13 12.86 -12.35
C THR A 39 -16.50 12.04 -13.47
N ASN A 40 -15.20 12.20 -13.74
CA ASN A 40 -14.50 11.43 -14.77
C ASN A 40 -13.90 10.15 -14.16
N ARG A 41 -14.69 9.06 -14.22
CA ARG A 41 -14.31 7.77 -13.61
C ARG A 41 -14.44 6.62 -14.60
N PRO A 42 -13.63 6.60 -15.67
CA PRO A 42 -13.81 5.64 -16.76
C PRO A 42 -13.66 4.19 -16.33
N THR A 43 -12.73 3.86 -15.42
CA THR A 43 -12.56 2.49 -14.93
C THR A 43 -13.75 2.03 -14.10
N TYR A 44 -14.27 2.89 -13.24
CA TYR A 44 -15.48 2.61 -12.46
C TYR A 44 -16.70 2.45 -13.37
N GLU A 45 -16.89 3.30 -14.37
CA GLU A 45 -18.03 3.24 -15.31
C GLU A 45 -17.99 1.95 -16.15
N GLU A 46 -16.81 1.56 -16.62
CA GLU A 46 -16.60 0.28 -17.31
C GLU A 46 -16.93 -0.91 -16.38
N ALA A 47 -16.50 -0.86 -15.12
CA ALA A 47 -16.80 -1.90 -14.13
C ALA A 47 -18.31 -2.01 -13.84
N ILE A 48 -19.04 -0.88 -13.72
CA ILE A 48 -20.49 -0.87 -13.52
C ILE A 48 -21.20 -1.46 -14.75
N SER A 49 -20.82 -1.04 -15.95
CA SER A 49 -21.40 -1.56 -17.20
C SER A 49 -21.17 -3.07 -17.34
N SER A 50 -19.98 -3.54 -17.03
CA SER A 50 -19.62 -4.97 -17.00
C SER A 50 -20.42 -5.73 -15.94
N LYS A 51 -20.59 -5.16 -14.73
CA LYS A 51 -21.43 -5.75 -13.68
C LYS A 51 -22.87 -5.95 -14.15
N GLU A 52 -23.46 -4.92 -14.78
CA GLU A 52 -24.82 -5.01 -15.30
C GLU A 52 -24.94 -6.07 -16.39
N PHE A 53 -23.97 -6.12 -17.31
CA PHE A 53 -23.94 -7.10 -18.37
C PHE A 53 -23.93 -8.54 -17.85
N TRP A 54 -23.05 -8.88 -16.92
CA TRP A 54 -22.92 -10.22 -16.37
C TRP A 54 -24.07 -10.56 -15.41
N SER A 55 -24.55 -9.60 -14.60
CA SER A 55 -25.66 -9.81 -13.67
C SER A 55 -26.98 -10.14 -14.41
N LYS A 56 -27.22 -9.50 -15.55
CA LYS A 56 -28.42 -9.80 -16.37
C LYS A 56 -28.40 -11.21 -16.99
N ARG A 57 -27.20 -11.81 -17.14
CA ARG A 57 -27.01 -13.16 -17.70
C ARG A 57 -27.02 -14.24 -16.64
N LEU A 58 -26.65 -13.87 -15.41
CA LEU A 58 -26.64 -14.83 -14.30
C LEU A 58 -28.09 -15.31 -14.03
N ARG A 59 -28.29 -16.62 -14.04
CA ARG A 59 -29.58 -17.22 -13.70
C ARG A 59 -29.93 -16.93 -12.23
N PRO A 60 -31.26 -16.83 -11.88
CA PRO A 60 -31.66 -16.52 -10.50
C PRO A 60 -31.11 -17.48 -9.44
N ASP A 61 -30.94 -18.77 -9.81
CA ASP A 61 -30.33 -19.80 -8.94
C ASP A 61 -28.82 -19.84 -8.95
N SER A 62 -28.18 -18.90 -9.69
CA SER A 62 -26.73 -18.82 -9.91
C SER A 62 -26.13 -20.12 -10.48
N SER A 63 -26.88 -20.86 -11.30
CA SER A 63 -26.41 -22.09 -11.95
C SER A 63 -25.59 -21.87 -13.22
N GLY A 64 -25.47 -20.62 -13.70
CA GLY A 64 -24.65 -20.23 -14.84
C GLY A 64 -23.17 -20.16 -14.48
N VAL A 65 -22.43 -21.23 -14.70
CA VAL A 65 -20.99 -21.30 -14.36
C VAL A 65 -20.16 -20.27 -15.15
N GLY A 66 -20.53 -20.04 -16.44
CA GLY A 66 -19.81 -19.12 -17.32
C GLY A 66 -19.84 -17.65 -16.89
N GLU A 67 -20.88 -17.24 -16.19
CA GLU A 67 -21.09 -15.87 -15.72
C GLU A 67 -20.45 -15.60 -14.36
N LEU A 68 -20.28 -16.63 -13.52
CA LEU A 68 -19.81 -16.48 -12.13
C LEU A 68 -18.40 -15.90 -12.05
N GLY A 69 -17.45 -16.43 -12.82
CA GLY A 69 -16.07 -15.98 -12.83
C GLY A 69 -15.90 -14.53 -13.28
N PRO A 70 -16.41 -14.16 -14.48
CA PRO A 70 -16.38 -12.79 -14.95
C PRO A 70 -17.06 -11.80 -13.99
N LEU A 71 -18.23 -12.12 -13.43
CA LEU A 71 -18.92 -11.25 -12.48
C LEU A 71 -18.13 -11.09 -11.17
N ALA A 72 -17.52 -12.16 -10.68
CA ALA A 72 -16.65 -12.09 -9.49
C ALA A 72 -15.45 -11.18 -9.73
N GLY A 73 -14.76 -11.30 -10.87
CA GLY A 73 -13.67 -10.41 -11.26
C GLY A 73 -14.09 -8.95 -11.38
N VAL A 74 -15.30 -8.69 -11.86
CA VAL A 74 -15.86 -7.32 -11.88
C VAL A 74 -16.10 -6.79 -10.47
N TYR A 75 -16.53 -7.61 -9.52
CA TYR A 75 -16.67 -7.19 -8.13
C TYR A 75 -15.29 -6.89 -7.48
N ASP A 76 -14.25 -7.67 -7.79
CA ASP A 76 -12.88 -7.36 -7.34
C ASP A 76 -12.41 -6.00 -7.91
N LEU A 77 -12.70 -5.72 -9.19
CA LEU A 77 -12.40 -4.41 -9.81
C LEU A 77 -13.20 -3.27 -9.17
N LEU A 78 -14.47 -3.48 -8.83
CA LEU A 78 -15.30 -2.49 -8.14
C LEU A 78 -14.77 -2.19 -6.74
N PHE A 79 -14.21 -3.18 -6.04
CA PHE A 79 -13.48 -2.90 -4.80
C PHE A 79 -12.27 -2.00 -5.05
N GLN A 80 -11.44 -2.31 -6.05
CA GLN A 80 -10.25 -1.51 -6.39
C GLN A 80 -10.60 -0.07 -6.78
N THR A 81 -11.78 0.19 -7.37
CA THR A 81 -12.20 1.52 -7.81
C THR A 81 -13.02 2.31 -6.78
N THR A 82 -13.43 1.69 -5.66
CA THR A 82 -14.30 2.34 -4.66
C THR A 82 -13.84 2.19 -3.22
N GLY A 83 -12.99 1.20 -2.92
CA GLY A 83 -12.63 0.81 -1.56
C GLY A 83 -13.75 0.13 -0.77
N ASN A 84 -14.91 -0.22 -1.39
CA ASN A 84 -16.05 -0.79 -0.68
C ASN A 84 -15.91 -2.31 -0.49
N PRO A 85 -15.71 -2.81 0.76
CA PRO A 85 -15.43 -4.22 1.04
C PRO A 85 -16.61 -5.16 0.75
N ASN A 86 -17.82 -4.63 0.56
CA ASN A 86 -18.96 -5.45 0.15
C ASN A 86 -18.72 -6.12 -1.20
N PHE A 87 -17.96 -5.47 -2.09
CA PHE A 87 -17.64 -6.04 -3.39
C PHE A 87 -16.73 -7.26 -3.25
N LEU A 88 -15.73 -7.25 -2.36
CA LEU A 88 -14.92 -8.45 -2.09
C LEU A 88 -15.76 -9.61 -1.58
N ARG A 89 -16.73 -9.35 -0.68
CA ARG A 89 -17.64 -10.39 -0.18
C ARG A 89 -18.57 -10.94 -1.26
N ASN A 90 -19.00 -10.10 -2.20
CA ASN A 90 -19.82 -10.55 -3.33
C ASN A 90 -18.99 -11.40 -4.29
N ALA A 91 -17.74 -11.02 -4.60
CA ALA A 91 -16.82 -11.82 -5.38
C ALA A 91 -16.55 -13.18 -4.72
N GLU A 92 -16.25 -13.20 -3.42
CA GLU A 92 -16.03 -14.43 -2.63
C GLU A 92 -17.20 -15.42 -2.77
N LYS A 93 -18.46 -14.94 -2.65
CA LYS A 93 -19.64 -15.79 -2.80
C LYS A 93 -19.72 -16.44 -4.18
N LEU A 94 -19.42 -15.69 -5.23
CA LEU A 94 -19.44 -16.17 -6.60
C LEU A 94 -18.32 -17.17 -6.88
N TYR A 95 -17.12 -16.92 -6.42
CA TYR A 95 -16.01 -17.87 -6.54
C TYR A 95 -16.31 -19.18 -5.80
N LYS A 96 -16.81 -19.12 -4.56
CA LYS A 96 -17.23 -20.31 -3.80
C LYS A 96 -18.32 -21.09 -4.53
N LYS A 97 -19.32 -20.39 -5.08
CA LYS A 97 -20.37 -21.02 -5.86
C LYS A 97 -19.81 -21.70 -7.11
N GLY A 98 -18.89 -21.02 -7.83
CA GLY A 98 -18.21 -21.57 -9.00
C GLY A 98 -17.42 -22.85 -8.67
N MET A 99 -16.67 -22.86 -7.57
CA MET A 99 -15.97 -24.07 -7.09
C MET A 99 -16.94 -25.22 -6.78
N GLN A 100 -18.13 -24.91 -6.25
CA GLN A 100 -19.12 -25.92 -5.89
C GLN A 100 -19.75 -26.59 -7.11
N ILE A 101 -20.13 -25.81 -8.14
CA ILE A 101 -20.98 -26.28 -9.24
C ILE A 101 -20.22 -26.53 -10.55
N SER A 102 -18.98 -26.00 -10.71
CA SER A 102 -18.21 -26.23 -11.92
C SER A 102 -17.76 -27.69 -12.01
N ALA A 103 -17.90 -28.28 -13.20
CA ALA A 103 -17.39 -29.62 -13.46
C ALA A 103 -15.88 -29.61 -13.72
N ASN A 104 -15.36 -28.64 -14.50
CA ASN A 104 -14.02 -28.65 -15.05
C ASN A 104 -13.12 -27.50 -14.58
N ASP A 105 -13.69 -26.37 -14.12
CA ASP A 105 -12.94 -25.13 -13.86
C ASP A 105 -12.80 -24.80 -12.37
N LYS A 106 -12.92 -25.81 -11.49
CA LYS A 106 -12.82 -25.62 -10.03
C LYS A 106 -11.53 -24.92 -9.64
N ASP A 107 -10.42 -25.27 -10.27
CA ASP A 107 -9.11 -24.69 -9.98
C ASP A 107 -9.02 -23.21 -10.39
N ALA A 108 -9.71 -22.79 -11.46
CA ALA A 108 -9.77 -21.39 -11.86
C ALA A 108 -10.55 -20.55 -10.84
N PHE A 109 -11.71 -21.08 -10.37
CA PHE A 109 -12.46 -20.43 -9.29
C PHE A 109 -11.69 -20.40 -7.97
N ALA A 110 -10.96 -21.47 -7.65
CA ALA A 110 -10.09 -21.53 -6.45
C ALA A 110 -8.98 -20.49 -6.50
N ARG A 111 -8.32 -20.28 -7.64
CA ARG A 111 -7.33 -19.21 -7.83
C ARG A 111 -7.96 -17.82 -7.68
N GLY A 112 -9.15 -17.59 -8.27
CA GLY A 112 -9.89 -16.35 -8.10
C GLY A 112 -10.25 -16.10 -6.62
N LEU A 113 -10.71 -17.13 -5.91
CA LEU A 113 -10.99 -17.05 -4.47
C LEU A 113 -9.74 -16.76 -3.64
N ALA A 114 -8.62 -17.42 -3.97
CA ALA A 114 -7.35 -17.16 -3.27
C ALA A 114 -6.87 -15.72 -3.47
N HIS A 115 -6.99 -15.17 -4.68
CA HIS A 115 -6.70 -13.76 -4.95
C HIS A 115 -7.60 -12.82 -4.13
N ASN A 116 -8.88 -13.13 -4.06
CA ASN A 116 -9.85 -12.39 -3.25
C ASN A 116 -9.51 -12.47 -1.75
N TYR A 117 -9.08 -13.64 -1.24
CA TYR A 117 -8.59 -13.78 0.13
C TYR A 117 -7.33 -12.96 0.40
N ILE A 118 -6.38 -12.91 -0.55
CA ILE A 118 -5.20 -12.06 -0.44
C ILE A 118 -5.63 -10.59 -0.31
N SER A 119 -6.58 -10.15 -1.14
CA SER A 119 -7.13 -8.78 -1.07
C SER A 119 -7.86 -8.48 0.26
N GLN A 120 -8.34 -9.51 0.98
CA GLN A 120 -8.91 -9.41 2.32
C GLN A 120 -7.89 -9.60 3.45
N HIS A 121 -6.59 -9.76 3.14
CA HIS A 121 -5.50 -10.13 4.07
C HIS A 121 -5.72 -11.46 4.81
N ARG A 122 -6.51 -12.37 4.24
CA ARG A 122 -6.72 -13.74 4.71
C ARG A 122 -5.67 -14.67 4.09
N PHE A 123 -4.40 -14.34 4.35
CA PHE A 123 -3.25 -14.93 3.66
C PHE A 123 -3.13 -16.43 3.89
N LYS A 124 -3.31 -16.88 5.12
CA LYS A 124 -3.26 -18.30 5.46
C LYS A 124 -4.33 -19.13 4.75
N GLU A 125 -5.55 -18.61 4.64
CA GLU A 125 -6.63 -19.27 3.92
C GLU A 125 -6.33 -19.33 2.41
N ALA A 126 -5.79 -18.25 1.83
CA ALA A 126 -5.35 -18.23 0.44
C ALA A 126 -4.27 -19.28 0.19
N TYR A 127 -3.26 -19.34 1.08
CA TYR A 127 -2.14 -20.26 0.95
C TYR A 127 -2.59 -21.74 0.99
N VAL A 128 -3.41 -22.11 1.98
CA VAL A 128 -3.96 -23.48 2.11
C VAL A 128 -4.81 -23.84 0.88
N LEU A 129 -5.66 -22.93 0.42
CA LEU A 129 -6.49 -23.14 -0.77
C LEU A 129 -5.64 -23.40 -2.02
N LEU A 130 -4.57 -22.62 -2.21
CA LEU A 130 -3.67 -22.77 -3.36
C LEU A 130 -2.85 -24.06 -3.30
N GLN A 131 -2.45 -24.53 -2.11
CA GLN A 131 -1.78 -25.81 -1.94
C GLN A 131 -2.69 -26.96 -2.43
N VAL A 132 -3.96 -26.96 -2.04
CA VAL A 132 -4.93 -27.95 -2.54
C VAL A 132 -5.16 -27.81 -4.04
N THR A 133 -5.24 -26.57 -4.54
CA THR A 133 -5.45 -26.31 -5.98
C THR A 133 -4.28 -26.80 -6.84
N LEU A 134 -3.06 -26.83 -6.31
CA LEU A 134 -1.88 -27.31 -7.03
C LEU A 134 -1.98 -28.80 -7.40
N GLU A 135 -2.71 -29.60 -6.62
CA GLU A 135 -2.95 -31.02 -6.89
C GLU A 135 -3.99 -31.23 -8.02
N GLY A 136 -4.77 -30.19 -8.33
CA GLY A 136 -5.77 -30.19 -9.39
C GLY A 136 -5.16 -30.25 -10.80
N PRO A 137 -5.98 -30.49 -11.83
CA PRO A 137 -5.52 -30.74 -13.19
C PRO A 137 -5.15 -29.49 -13.98
N SER A 138 -5.65 -28.28 -13.59
CA SER A 138 -5.57 -27.11 -14.46
C SER A 138 -4.51 -26.09 -14.05
N ASN A 139 -3.78 -25.59 -15.04
CA ASN A 139 -2.88 -24.43 -14.98
C ASN A 139 -1.98 -24.36 -13.72
N LYS A 140 -1.19 -25.40 -13.51
CA LYS A 140 -0.26 -25.50 -12.36
C LYS A 140 0.73 -24.34 -12.31
N HIS A 141 1.15 -23.83 -13.46
CA HIS A 141 2.05 -22.68 -13.52
C HIS A 141 1.43 -21.44 -12.84
N GLN A 142 0.19 -21.11 -13.18
CA GLN A 142 -0.51 -19.98 -12.54
C GLN A 142 -0.70 -20.20 -11.03
N THR A 143 -0.99 -21.43 -10.61
CA THR A 143 -1.10 -21.76 -9.18
C THR A 143 0.24 -21.62 -8.47
N GLN A 144 1.38 -21.99 -9.11
CA GLN A 144 2.71 -21.80 -8.54
C GLN A 144 3.12 -20.34 -8.41
N LEU A 145 2.74 -19.47 -9.38
CA LEU A 145 2.91 -18.02 -9.26
C LEU A 145 2.20 -17.48 -8.01
N MET A 146 0.94 -17.86 -7.82
CA MET A 146 0.14 -17.42 -6.67
C MET A 146 0.62 -18.05 -5.35
N LEU A 147 1.14 -19.28 -5.38
CA LEU A 147 1.74 -19.90 -4.20
C LEU A 147 3.02 -19.20 -3.76
N PHE A 148 3.83 -18.70 -4.69
CA PHE A 148 4.93 -17.81 -4.33
C PHE A 148 4.41 -16.60 -3.55
N ASP A 149 3.43 -15.88 -4.10
CA ASP A 149 2.88 -14.68 -3.47
C ASP A 149 2.31 -14.98 -2.08
N ALA A 150 1.49 -16.04 -1.95
CA ALA A 150 0.87 -16.40 -0.68
C ALA A 150 1.89 -16.94 0.36
N ALA A 151 2.94 -17.66 -0.08
CA ALA A 151 4.00 -18.14 0.80
C ALA A 151 4.84 -16.98 1.37
N MET A 152 5.10 -15.93 0.55
CA MET A 152 5.73 -14.69 1.02
C MET A 152 4.89 -14.05 2.13
N GLU A 153 3.57 -13.94 1.93
CA GLU A 153 2.67 -13.29 2.89
C GLU A 153 2.51 -14.07 4.21
N VAL A 154 2.65 -15.39 4.22
CA VAL A 154 2.59 -16.18 5.47
C VAL A 154 3.96 -16.42 6.11
N GLY A 155 5.04 -15.90 5.53
CA GLY A 155 6.41 -16.06 6.04
C GLY A 155 7.07 -17.41 5.73
N ASP A 156 6.50 -18.22 4.83
CA ASP A 156 7.08 -19.50 4.39
C ASP A 156 8.08 -19.25 3.24
N TYR A 157 9.15 -18.52 3.54
CA TYR A 157 10.11 -18.03 2.55
C TYR A 157 10.88 -19.17 1.86
N GLU A 158 11.10 -20.30 2.53
CA GLU A 158 11.73 -21.47 1.92
C GLU A 158 10.86 -22.00 0.78
N LYS A 159 9.57 -22.18 1.02
CA LYS A 159 8.64 -22.63 -0.03
C LYS A 159 8.42 -21.55 -1.09
N ALA A 160 8.37 -20.27 -0.71
CA ALA A 160 8.31 -19.19 -1.69
C ALA A 160 9.49 -19.27 -2.67
N TYR A 161 10.71 -19.39 -2.17
CA TYR A 161 11.90 -19.58 -3.02
C TYR A 161 11.81 -20.84 -3.88
N GLY A 162 11.31 -21.93 -3.32
CA GLY A 162 11.08 -23.18 -4.05
C GLY A 162 10.08 -23.01 -5.20
N TYR A 163 8.98 -22.28 -5.01
CA TYR A 163 8.02 -21.95 -6.08
C TYR A 163 8.66 -21.02 -7.12
N LEU A 164 9.41 -20.01 -6.70
CA LEU A 164 10.12 -19.11 -7.60
C LEU A 164 11.07 -19.88 -8.55
N GLY A 165 11.78 -20.89 -8.02
CA GLY A 165 12.63 -21.76 -8.79
C GLY A 165 11.87 -22.57 -9.85
N LYS A 166 10.67 -23.07 -9.53
CA LYS A 166 9.83 -23.87 -10.45
C LYS A 166 9.26 -23.05 -11.61
N ILE A 167 9.05 -21.75 -11.43
CA ILE A 167 8.47 -20.83 -12.44
C ILE A 167 9.55 -20.02 -13.16
N LYS A 168 10.84 -20.31 -12.97
CA LYS A 168 11.96 -19.52 -13.47
C LYS A 168 11.91 -19.32 -14.99
N ASN A 169 11.73 -18.06 -15.41
CA ASN A 169 11.78 -17.62 -16.79
C ASN A 169 12.02 -16.11 -16.87
N LEU A 170 13.25 -15.70 -17.13
CA LEU A 170 13.62 -14.27 -17.24
C LEU A 170 12.97 -13.52 -18.42
N LYS A 171 12.26 -14.23 -19.31
CA LYS A 171 11.47 -13.61 -20.40
C LYS A 171 9.98 -13.53 -20.07
N ASP A 172 9.59 -13.98 -18.89
CA ASP A 172 8.20 -13.95 -18.43
C ASP A 172 7.96 -12.78 -17.47
N TYR A 173 7.01 -11.94 -17.82
CA TYR A 173 6.58 -10.80 -17.02
C TYR A 173 6.22 -11.20 -15.58
N HIS A 174 5.44 -12.29 -15.43
CA HIS A 174 4.93 -12.72 -14.13
C HIS A 174 6.03 -13.31 -13.23
N TYR A 175 7.09 -13.86 -13.83
CA TYR A 175 8.28 -14.28 -13.10
C TYR A 175 9.08 -13.06 -12.63
N LEU A 176 9.34 -12.09 -13.51
CA LEU A 176 10.16 -10.91 -13.21
C LEU A 176 9.60 -10.09 -12.05
N ILE A 177 8.29 -9.85 -12.00
CA ILE A 177 7.68 -9.10 -10.90
C ILE A 177 7.78 -9.83 -9.55
N ARG A 178 7.82 -11.16 -9.54
CA ARG A 178 8.04 -11.96 -8.34
C ARG A 178 9.50 -12.03 -7.95
N LEU A 179 10.38 -12.04 -8.93
CA LEU A 179 11.83 -11.95 -8.69
C LEU A 179 12.19 -10.59 -8.11
N ALA A 180 11.54 -9.51 -8.55
CA ALA A 180 11.65 -8.19 -7.93
C ALA A 180 11.18 -8.19 -6.47
N LYS A 181 9.99 -8.74 -6.18
CA LYS A 181 9.48 -8.89 -4.80
C LYS A 181 10.43 -9.72 -3.92
N TRP A 182 11.04 -10.78 -4.47
CA TRP A 182 12.03 -11.58 -3.74
C TRP A 182 13.31 -10.80 -3.45
N SER A 183 13.81 -10.03 -4.42
CA SER A 183 15.01 -9.20 -4.26
C SER A 183 14.78 -8.12 -3.20
N ASP A 184 13.64 -7.45 -3.23
CA ASP A 184 13.23 -6.47 -2.23
C ASP A 184 13.17 -7.06 -0.82
N HIS A 185 12.49 -8.19 -0.64
CA HIS A 185 12.48 -8.93 0.62
C HIS A 185 13.90 -9.24 1.14
N ARG A 186 14.86 -9.44 0.24
CA ARG A 186 16.27 -9.66 0.58
C ARG A 186 17.05 -8.38 0.87
N GLY A 187 16.41 -7.23 0.77
CA GLY A 187 17.03 -5.90 0.92
C GLY A 187 17.87 -5.48 -0.30
N ASP A 188 17.64 -6.12 -1.45
CA ASP A 188 18.35 -5.83 -2.71
C ASP A 188 17.45 -4.99 -3.63
N LEU A 189 17.28 -3.72 -3.24
CA LEU A 189 16.43 -2.77 -3.93
C LEU A 189 16.90 -2.51 -5.37
N GLU A 190 18.21 -2.52 -5.62
CA GLU A 190 18.77 -2.29 -6.96
C GLU A 190 18.32 -3.39 -7.94
N ASN A 191 18.45 -4.65 -7.57
CA ASN A 191 17.95 -5.77 -8.38
C ASN A 191 16.43 -5.80 -8.45
N ALA A 192 15.71 -5.41 -7.41
CA ALA A 192 14.26 -5.30 -7.46
C ALA A 192 13.81 -4.30 -8.52
N ILE A 193 14.42 -3.13 -8.58
CA ILE A 193 14.19 -2.10 -9.61
C ILE A 193 14.55 -2.65 -10.99
N HIS A 194 15.73 -3.24 -11.15
CA HIS A 194 16.19 -3.80 -12.43
C HIS A 194 15.16 -4.78 -13.03
N TYR A 195 14.66 -5.73 -12.23
CA TYR A 195 13.67 -6.70 -12.72
C TYR A 195 12.31 -6.06 -13.04
N LEU A 196 11.92 -5.00 -12.34
CA LEU A 196 10.71 -4.24 -12.69
C LEU A 196 10.89 -3.40 -13.97
N GLU A 197 12.08 -2.87 -14.24
CA GLU A 197 12.41 -2.20 -15.50
C GLU A 197 12.36 -3.18 -16.69
N GLU A 198 12.85 -4.42 -16.51
CA GLU A 198 12.69 -5.48 -17.51
C GLU A 198 11.20 -5.85 -17.70
N ALA A 199 10.43 -5.97 -16.62
CA ALA A 199 9.00 -6.23 -16.69
C ALA A 199 8.25 -5.08 -17.40
N LYS A 200 8.65 -3.82 -17.16
CA LYS A 200 8.13 -2.63 -17.88
C LYS A 200 8.35 -2.76 -19.38
N THR A 201 9.55 -3.12 -19.80
CA THR A 201 9.88 -3.32 -21.21
C THR A 201 8.96 -4.36 -21.88
N ILE A 202 8.67 -5.47 -21.17
CA ILE A 202 7.73 -6.49 -21.67
C ILE A 202 6.30 -5.96 -21.71
N ALA A 203 5.84 -5.23 -20.68
CA ALA A 203 4.50 -4.65 -20.64
C ALA A 203 4.27 -3.65 -21.79
N GLU A 204 5.27 -2.83 -22.08
CA GLU A 204 5.26 -1.87 -23.18
C GLU A 204 5.29 -2.56 -24.55
N SER A 205 6.16 -3.56 -24.74
CA SER A 205 6.25 -4.30 -26.00
C SER A 205 4.98 -5.06 -26.36
N ARG A 206 4.22 -5.50 -25.35
CA ARG A 206 2.91 -6.17 -25.53
C ARG A 206 1.75 -5.19 -25.69
N ASP A 207 2.00 -3.90 -25.52
CA ASP A 207 0.98 -2.84 -25.46
C ASP A 207 -0.19 -3.14 -24.51
N SER A 208 0.09 -3.85 -23.44
CA SER A 208 -0.94 -4.26 -22.47
C SER A 208 -1.20 -3.17 -21.46
N LYS A 209 -2.37 -2.51 -21.56
CA LYS A 209 -2.81 -1.48 -20.61
C LYS A 209 -2.72 -1.96 -19.16
N ALA A 210 -3.24 -3.16 -18.86
CA ALA A 210 -3.24 -3.71 -17.50
C ALA A 210 -1.83 -3.93 -16.94
N LEU A 211 -0.93 -4.52 -17.75
CA LEU A 211 0.46 -4.74 -17.31
C LEU A 211 1.20 -3.40 -17.13
N LYS A 212 0.98 -2.43 -18.03
CA LYS A 212 1.58 -1.09 -17.90
C LYS A 212 1.12 -0.39 -16.62
N ILE A 213 -0.19 -0.35 -16.34
CA ILE A 213 -0.73 0.27 -15.11
C ILE A 213 -0.07 -0.34 -13.87
N TRP A 214 -0.06 -1.68 -13.79
CA TRP A 214 0.54 -2.37 -12.64
C TRP A 214 2.03 -2.06 -12.51
N THR A 215 2.77 -2.15 -13.62
CA THR A 215 4.23 -1.97 -13.58
C THR A 215 4.62 -0.54 -13.30
N TYR A 216 3.96 0.45 -13.90
CA TYR A 216 4.28 1.86 -13.69
C TYR A 216 4.02 2.25 -12.23
N SER A 217 2.87 1.86 -11.65
CA SER A 217 2.59 2.17 -10.26
C SER A 217 3.60 1.53 -9.30
N ASN A 218 3.87 0.22 -9.45
CA ASN A 218 4.80 -0.47 -8.56
C ASN A 218 6.26 -0.03 -8.76
N LEU A 219 6.74 0.16 -9.99
CA LEU A 219 8.08 0.68 -10.23
C LEU A 219 8.21 2.13 -9.72
N GLY A 220 7.13 2.92 -9.78
CA GLY A 220 7.06 4.23 -9.15
C GLY A 220 7.32 4.18 -7.65
N ASP A 221 6.72 3.20 -6.95
CA ASP A 221 6.97 2.98 -5.52
C ASP A 221 8.45 2.64 -5.26
N TYR A 222 9.01 1.70 -6.00
CA TYR A 222 10.42 1.31 -5.85
C TYR A 222 11.39 2.46 -6.17
N TYR A 223 11.08 3.31 -7.14
CA TYR A 223 11.87 4.52 -7.36
C TYR A 223 11.78 5.51 -6.19
N GLY A 224 10.60 5.63 -5.58
CA GLY A 224 10.41 6.41 -4.35
C GLY A 224 11.32 5.91 -3.23
N HIS A 225 11.31 4.59 -2.96
CA HIS A 225 12.17 3.94 -1.97
C HIS A 225 13.68 4.14 -2.26
N ALA A 226 14.05 4.22 -3.53
CA ALA A 226 15.43 4.50 -3.96
C ALA A 226 15.80 6.00 -3.95
N GLY A 227 14.91 6.90 -3.49
CA GLY A 227 15.11 8.35 -3.54
C GLY A 227 15.05 8.95 -4.95
N ARG A 228 14.64 8.18 -5.97
CA ARG A 228 14.43 8.62 -7.35
C ARG A 228 13.04 9.24 -7.52
N ILE A 229 12.75 10.26 -6.71
CA ILE A 229 11.39 10.80 -6.55
C ILE A 229 10.80 11.36 -7.85
N LYS A 230 11.64 12.00 -8.68
CA LYS A 230 11.19 12.50 -9.99
C LYS A 230 10.77 11.38 -10.91
N ASP A 231 11.56 10.31 -10.99
CA ASP A 231 11.24 9.13 -11.81
C ASP A 231 9.96 8.45 -11.29
N SER A 232 9.78 8.38 -9.97
CA SER A 232 8.56 7.91 -9.31
C SER A 232 7.34 8.73 -9.77
N TYR A 233 7.42 10.06 -9.68
CA TYR A 233 6.37 10.96 -10.10
C TYR A 233 6.00 10.80 -11.58
N GLU A 234 6.99 10.71 -12.48
CA GLU A 234 6.77 10.50 -13.91
C GLU A 234 6.03 9.18 -14.20
N LEU A 235 6.35 8.10 -13.48
CA LEU A 235 5.64 6.83 -13.63
C LEU A 235 4.19 6.88 -13.09
N TYR A 236 3.95 7.64 -12.04
CA TYR A 236 2.59 7.87 -11.57
C TYR A 236 1.77 8.66 -12.58
N LEU A 237 2.33 9.68 -13.22
CA LEU A 237 1.67 10.40 -14.31
C LEU A 237 1.37 9.49 -15.51
N ASN A 238 2.32 8.62 -15.87
CA ASN A 238 2.11 7.62 -16.93
C ASN A 238 0.98 6.63 -16.56
N THR A 239 0.84 6.29 -15.28
CA THR A 239 -0.29 5.48 -14.80
C THR A 239 -1.61 6.23 -14.94
N LEU A 240 -1.68 7.50 -14.55
CA LEU A 240 -2.88 8.33 -14.66
C LEU A 240 -3.29 8.57 -16.12
N ALA A 241 -2.34 8.67 -17.06
CA ALA A 241 -2.63 8.75 -18.48
C ALA A 241 -3.37 7.50 -19.00
N LEU A 242 -3.13 6.33 -18.41
CA LEU A 242 -3.80 5.07 -18.76
C LEU A 242 -5.08 4.84 -17.93
N GLN A 243 -5.08 5.24 -16.67
CA GLN A 243 -6.17 5.08 -15.70
C GLN A 243 -6.40 6.38 -14.93
N PRO A 244 -7.17 7.33 -15.48
CA PRO A 244 -7.35 8.65 -14.89
C PRO A 244 -7.97 8.67 -13.49
N ASP A 245 -8.73 7.64 -13.12
CA ASP A 245 -9.40 7.46 -11.83
C ASP A 245 -8.63 6.54 -10.86
N ASN A 246 -7.30 6.44 -11.01
CA ASN A 246 -6.47 5.61 -10.13
C ASN A 246 -6.21 6.30 -8.78
N ALA A 247 -7.02 5.95 -7.77
CA ALA A 247 -6.95 6.53 -6.43
C ALA A 247 -5.63 6.22 -5.70
N TYR A 248 -5.03 5.04 -5.95
CA TYR A 248 -3.75 4.66 -5.37
C TYR A 248 -2.64 5.63 -5.78
N VAL A 249 -2.50 5.85 -7.10
CA VAL A 249 -1.48 6.76 -7.64
C VAL A 249 -1.70 8.21 -7.22
N MET A 250 -2.96 8.66 -7.14
CA MET A 250 -3.26 10.00 -6.62
C MET A 250 -2.82 10.17 -5.15
N LYS A 251 -3.04 9.14 -4.30
CA LYS A 251 -2.52 9.12 -2.93
C LYS A 251 -0.98 9.16 -2.92
N SER A 252 -0.32 8.41 -3.81
CA SER A 252 1.14 8.38 -3.90
C SER A 252 1.73 9.73 -4.34
N ILE A 253 1.06 10.45 -5.24
CA ILE A 253 1.42 11.84 -5.60
C ILE A 253 1.23 12.78 -4.40
N ALA A 254 0.13 12.65 -3.65
CA ALA A 254 -0.08 13.42 -2.41
C ALA A 254 1.01 13.14 -1.37
N TRP A 255 1.51 11.89 -1.31
CA TRP A 255 2.63 11.52 -0.45
C TRP A 255 3.93 12.23 -0.87
N ILE A 256 4.28 12.23 -2.16
CA ILE A 256 5.46 12.97 -2.67
C ILE A 256 5.37 14.46 -2.30
N ILE A 257 4.22 15.08 -2.50
CA ILE A 257 3.97 16.50 -2.20
C ILE A 257 4.15 16.78 -0.71
N TYR A 258 3.67 15.87 0.14
CA TYR A 258 3.83 16.00 1.59
C TYR A 258 5.26 15.73 2.04
N SER A 259 5.86 14.62 1.61
CA SER A 259 7.15 14.13 2.12
C SER A 259 8.34 14.96 1.61
N GLU A 260 8.31 15.40 0.36
CA GLU A 260 9.43 16.06 -0.31
C GLU A 260 9.27 17.57 -0.45
N GLU A 261 8.03 18.04 -0.60
CA GLU A 261 7.74 19.47 -0.79
C GLU A 261 7.17 20.13 0.47
N ASN A 262 6.86 19.36 1.53
CA ASN A 262 6.19 19.82 2.75
C ASN A 262 4.89 20.60 2.49
N ASN A 263 4.26 20.38 1.32
CA ASN A 263 3.06 21.08 0.92
C ASN A 263 1.80 20.34 1.38
N VAL A 264 1.52 20.48 2.69
CA VAL A 264 0.42 19.77 3.36
C VAL A 264 -0.95 20.18 2.81
N GLN A 265 -1.14 21.47 2.44
CA GLN A 265 -2.39 21.96 1.90
C GLN A 265 -2.74 21.29 0.58
N GLU A 266 -1.76 21.10 -0.28
CA GLU A 266 -1.96 20.44 -1.56
C GLU A 266 -2.21 18.94 -1.38
N ALA A 267 -1.48 18.28 -0.46
CA ALA A 267 -1.75 16.89 -0.10
C ALA A 267 -3.18 16.71 0.44
N HIS A 268 -3.66 17.62 1.29
CA HIS A 268 -5.06 17.64 1.74
C HIS A 268 -6.04 17.79 0.57
N ARG A 269 -5.79 18.72 -0.36
CA ARG A 269 -6.66 18.97 -1.53
C ARG A 269 -6.82 17.70 -2.39
N ILE A 270 -5.72 17.02 -2.65
CA ILE A 270 -5.74 15.76 -3.42
C ILE A 270 -6.53 14.70 -2.66
N MET A 271 -6.22 14.48 -1.38
CA MET A 271 -6.89 13.47 -0.58
C MET A 271 -8.39 13.72 -0.40
N ASP A 272 -8.80 14.99 -0.23
CA ASP A 272 -10.22 15.36 -0.15
C ASP A 272 -10.96 15.00 -1.44
N SER A 273 -10.35 15.20 -2.60
CA SER A 273 -10.92 14.78 -3.89
C SER A 273 -11.00 13.25 -4.03
N VAL A 274 -9.91 12.55 -3.72
CA VAL A 274 -9.85 11.08 -3.78
C VAL A 274 -10.94 10.44 -2.89
N MET A 275 -11.09 10.94 -1.66
CA MET A 275 -12.02 10.40 -0.67
C MET A 275 -13.50 10.60 -1.00
N ILE A 276 -13.85 11.40 -2.00
CA ILE A 276 -15.24 11.51 -2.47
C ILE A 276 -15.72 10.18 -3.04
N ASN A 277 -14.91 9.56 -3.88
CA ASN A 277 -15.28 8.38 -4.66
C ASN A 277 -14.62 7.08 -4.23
N HIS A 278 -13.47 7.16 -3.57
CA HIS A 278 -12.71 6.01 -3.11
C HIS A 278 -12.50 6.11 -1.60
N LYS A 279 -13.01 5.13 -0.85
CA LYS A 279 -13.18 5.25 0.61
C LYS A 279 -12.45 4.14 1.37
N LEU A 280 -11.13 4.06 1.19
CA LEU A 280 -10.33 3.19 2.06
C LEU A 280 -10.11 3.86 3.43
N PRO A 281 -10.25 3.10 4.53
CA PRO A 281 -10.07 3.61 5.89
C PRO A 281 -8.72 4.28 6.15
N ASP A 282 -7.62 3.75 5.59
CA ASP A 282 -6.27 4.29 5.79
C ASP A 282 -6.05 5.72 5.28
N TYR A 283 -6.94 6.23 4.44
CA TYR A 283 -6.92 7.65 4.06
C TYR A 283 -7.14 8.59 5.24
N HIS A 284 -7.93 8.17 6.23
CA HIS A 284 -8.09 8.90 7.47
C HIS A 284 -6.79 8.97 8.28
N LEU A 285 -5.94 7.92 8.21
CA LEU A 285 -4.64 7.92 8.88
C LEU A 285 -3.66 8.86 8.18
N PHE A 286 -3.64 8.88 6.85
CA PHE A 286 -2.83 9.85 6.12
C PHE A 286 -3.29 11.30 6.43
N LYS A 287 -4.60 11.56 6.47
CA LYS A 287 -5.09 12.87 6.90
C LYS A 287 -4.72 13.19 8.36
N ALA A 288 -4.72 12.20 9.25
CA ALA A 288 -4.28 12.39 10.63
C ALA A 288 -2.81 12.82 10.69
N GLU A 289 -1.95 12.20 9.88
CA GLU A 289 -0.53 12.56 9.78
C GLU A 289 -0.35 14.00 9.26
N LEU A 290 -1.07 14.38 8.20
CA LEU A 290 -1.05 15.74 7.67
C LEU A 290 -1.47 16.77 8.75
N TYR A 291 -2.55 16.50 9.49
CA TYR A 291 -2.99 17.37 10.58
C TYR A 291 -1.99 17.43 11.74
N GLU A 292 -1.35 16.31 12.09
CA GLU A 292 -0.32 16.29 13.14
C GLU A 292 0.90 17.11 12.72
N PHE A 293 1.31 17.04 11.45
CA PHE A 293 2.40 17.84 10.89
C PHE A 293 2.10 19.34 10.96
N GLU A 294 0.85 19.75 10.73
CA GLU A 294 0.39 21.13 10.89
C GLU A 294 0.22 21.57 12.37
N GLY A 295 0.40 20.67 13.35
CA GLY A 295 0.14 20.91 14.77
C GLY A 295 -1.35 20.94 15.15
N LYS A 296 -2.25 20.49 14.26
CA LYS A 296 -3.71 20.43 14.47
C LYS A 296 -4.11 19.12 15.19
N VAL A 297 -3.68 18.98 16.44
CA VAL A 297 -3.78 17.72 17.21
C VAL A 297 -5.21 17.19 17.32
N ASP A 298 -6.22 18.05 17.51
CA ASP A 298 -7.61 17.62 17.64
C ASP A 298 -8.16 17.05 16.32
N PHE A 299 -7.80 17.63 15.18
CA PHE A 299 -8.16 17.10 13.85
C PHE A 299 -7.46 15.78 13.57
N ALA A 300 -6.19 15.65 13.96
CA ALA A 300 -5.46 14.40 13.85
C ALA A 300 -6.16 13.27 14.64
N LYS A 301 -6.51 13.52 15.90
CA LYS A 301 -7.26 12.57 16.74
C LYS A 301 -8.62 12.22 16.15
N SER A 302 -9.37 13.21 15.65
CA SER A 302 -10.66 12.97 14.99
C SER A 302 -10.50 12.04 13.79
N SER A 303 -9.49 12.26 12.96
CA SER A 303 -9.21 11.41 11.79
C SER A 303 -8.81 9.98 12.19
N GLN A 304 -8.05 9.80 13.27
CA GLN A 304 -7.77 8.46 13.82
C GLN A 304 -9.04 7.75 14.31
N ILE A 305 -9.94 8.48 14.97
CA ILE A 305 -11.24 7.94 15.40
C ILE A 305 -12.09 7.55 14.19
N ASP A 306 -12.10 8.34 13.12
CA ASP A 306 -12.81 8.02 11.88
C ASP A 306 -12.29 6.74 11.25
N PHE A 307 -10.95 6.54 11.23
CA PHE A 307 -10.35 5.27 10.81
C PHE A 307 -10.87 4.10 11.64
N VAL A 308 -10.75 4.18 12.97
CA VAL A 308 -11.21 3.10 13.87
C VAL A 308 -12.70 2.80 13.67
N ASN A 309 -13.52 3.84 13.50
CA ASN A 309 -14.95 3.69 13.25
C ASN A 309 -15.24 3.02 11.90
N ALA A 310 -14.45 3.30 10.87
CA ALA A 310 -14.62 2.70 9.54
C ALA A 310 -14.33 1.19 9.53
N VAL A 311 -13.46 0.70 10.41
CA VAL A 311 -13.03 -0.71 10.42
C VAL A 311 -13.65 -1.56 11.53
N LYS A 312 -14.27 -0.95 12.57
CA LYS A 312 -14.73 -1.63 13.79
C LYS A 312 -15.81 -2.69 13.57
N ASP A 313 -16.59 -2.61 12.49
CA ASP A 313 -17.70 -3.52 12.20
C ASP A 313 -17.24 -4.82 11.50
N GLY A 314 -15.93 -5.01 11.33
CA GLY A 314 -15.32 -6.19 10.74
C GLY A 314 -15.56 -6.34 9.23
N LYS A 315 -16.10 -5.31 8.54
CA LYS A 315 -16.34 -5.39 7.10
C LYS A 315 -15.06 -5.56 6.27
N TYR A 316 -13.95 -5.05 6.78
CA TYR A 316 -12.63 -5.16 6.14
C TYR A 316 -11.84 -6.39 6.58
N GLY A 317 -12.38 -7.22 7.49
CA GLY A 317 -11.66 -8.40 7.98
C GLY A 317 -10.34 -8.02 8.67
N GLU A 318 -9.25 -8.57 8.21
CA GLU A 318 -7.92 -8.38 8.79
C GLU A 318 -7.06 -7.33 8.08
N MET A 319 -7.60 -6.66 7.04
CA MET A 319 -6.88 -5.72 6.18
C MET A 319 -6.20 -4.56 6.94
N TYR A 320 -6.70 -4.20 8.09
CA TYR A 320 -6.24 -3.04 8.86
C TYR A 320 -5.68 -3.39 10.24
N ASN A 321 -5.41 -4.67 10.51
CA ASN A 321 -4.87 -5.12 11.80
C ASN A 321 -3.56 -4.40 12.16
N THR A 322 -2.66 -4.21 11.21
CA THR A 322 -1.39 -3.49 11.39
C THR A 322 -1.60 -2.12 12.02
N PHE A 323 -2.43 -1.29 11.39
CA PHE A 323 -2.73 0.06 11.88
C PHE A 323 -3.50 0.05 13.21
N LEU A 324 -4.41 -0.91 13.39
CA LEU A 324 -5.13 -1.04 14.66
C LEU A 324 -4.20 -1.44 15.80
N ILE A 325 -3.19 -2.29 15.56
CA ILE A 325 -2.21 -2.67 16.57
C ILE A 325 -1.39 -1.44 16.99
N GLU A 326 -0.95 -0.61 16.04
CA GLU A 326 -0.21 0.61 16.34
C GLU A 326 -1.04 1.59 17.17
N ILE A 327 -2.28 1.88 16.76
CA ILE A 327 -3.18 2.80 17.46
C ILE A 327 -3.51 2.27 18.87
N TYR A 328 -3.87 0.99 18.98
CA TYR A 328 -4.21 0.39 20.28
C TYR A 328 -2.99 0.22 21.18
N SER A 329 -1.79 0.10 20.62
CA SER A 329 -0.56 0.05 21.44
C SER A 329 -0.40 1.29 22.31
N GLU A 330 -0.88 2.46 21.85
CA GLU A 330 -0.84 3.70 22.65
C GLU A 330 -2.08 3.86 23.56
N ALA A 331 -3.26 3.45 23.11
CA ALA A 331 -4.53 3.72 23.80
C ALA A 331 -5.06 2.54 24.64
N GLU A 332 -4.92 1.32 24.13
CA GLU A 332 -5.49 0.08 24.66
C GLU A 332 -4.48 -1.08 24.56
N PRO A 333 -3.31 -1.03 25.25
CA PRO A 333 -2.19 -1.96 25.02
C PRO A 333 -2.56 -3.44 25.11
N VAL A 334 -3.44 -3.82 26.04
CA VAL A 334 -3.91 -5.21 26.18
C VAL A 334 -4.68 -5.68 24.93
N LYS A 335 -5.45 -4.80 24.32
CA LYS A 335 -6.17 -5.10 23.07
C LYS A 335 -5.22 -5.21 21.89
N ALA A 336 -4.22 -4.32 21.84
CA ALA A 336 -3.16 -4.39 20.84
C ALA A 336 -2.42 -5.72 20.89
N LEU A 337 -2.04 -6.19 22.10
CA LEU A 337 -1.33 -7.45 22.27
C LEU A 337 -2.12 -8.64 21.72
N LYS A 338 -3.41 -8.75 22.10
CA LYS A 338 -4.28 -9.83 21.58
C LYS A 338 -4.42 -9.80 20.05
N LEU A 339 -4.51 -8.59 19.48
CA LEU A 339 -4.62 -8.45 18.03
C LEU A 339 -3.31 -8.80 17.32
N ALA A 340 -2.17 -8.41 17.89
CA ALA A 340 -0.84 -8.74 17.35
C ALA A 340 -0.53 -10.23 17.41
N GLU A 341 -0.91 -10.92 18.51
CA GLU A 341 -0.81 -12.38 18.62
C GLU A 341 -1.63 -13.09 17.53
N ARG A 342 -2.84 -12.59 17.26
CA ARG A 342 -3.69 -13.10 16.17
C ARG A 342 -3.09 -12.83 14.79
N GLU A 343 -2.52 -11.63 14.59
CA GLU A 343 -1.89 -11.27 13.32
C GLU A 343 -0.69 -12.18 13.00
N VAL A 344 0.15 -12.49 13.97
CA VAL A 344 1.25 -13.46 13.84
C VAL A 344 0.73 -14.86 13.49
N GLN A 345 -0.46 -15.27 13.96
CA GLN A 345 -1.06 -16.55 13.57
C GLN A 345 -1.54 -16.58 12.12
N ASN A 346 -1.96 -15.43 11.58
CA ASN A 346 -2.36 -15.28 10.17
C ASN A 346 -1.14 -15.18 9.25
N ARG A 347 -0.15 -14.35 9.64
CA ARG A 347 1.08 -14.14 8.88
C ARG A 347 2.29 -14.04 9.81
N ALA A 348 3.10 -15.09 9.87
CA ALA A 348 4.27 -15.17 10.75
C ALA A 348 5.50 -14.52 10.09
N THR A 349 5.41 -13.24 9.74
CA THR A 349 6.47 -12.48 9.07
C THR A 349 7.15 -11.50 10.00
N PRO A 350 8.36 -11.02 9.72
CA PRO A 350 9.00 -9.95 10.49
C PRO A 350 8.11 -8.72 10.66
N GLU A 351 7.29 -8.39 9.63
CA GLU A 351 6.34 -7.28 9.63
C GLU A 351 5.17 -7.47 10.62
N SER A 352 4.83 -8.70 10.97
CA SER A 352 3.86 -8.99 12.04
C SER A 352 4.54 -9.07 13.41
N TYR A 353 5.74 -9.64 13.47
CA TYR A 353 6.45 -9.79 14.73
C TYR A 353 6.93 -8.46 15.34
N HIS A 354 7.31 -7.44 14.51
CA HIS A 354 7.65 -6.14 15.07
C HIS A 354 6.45 -5.46 15.74
N LEU A 355 5.23 -5.68 15.22
CA LEU A 355 3.99 -5.20 15.84
C LEU A 355 3.68 -5.93 17.15
N LEU A 356 3.94 -7.24 17.21
CA LEU A 356 3.85 -8.00 18.45
C LEU A 356 4.85 -7.46 19.50
N ALA A 357 6.08 -7.19 19.09
CA ALA A 357 7.09 -6.62 19.98
C ALA A 357 6.71 -5.21 20.46
N LEU A 358 6.14 -4.36 19.59
CA LEU A 358 5.59 -3.07 19.98
C LEU A 358 4.49 -3.23 21.04
N ALA A 359 3.51 -4.10 20.78
CA ALA A 359 2.42 -4.34 21.71
C ALA A 359 2.90 -4.92 23.05
N GLN A 360 3.89 -5.84 23.04
CA GLN A 360 4.56 -6.33 24.25
C GLN A 360 5.24 -5.20 25.02
N LEU A 361 6.00 -4.35 24.32
CA LEU A 361 6.68 -3.20 24.93
C LEU A 361 5.69 -2.27 25.63
N LYS A 362 4.57 -1.94 24.97
CA LYS A 362 3.52 -1.05 25.51
C LYS A 362 2.74 -1.67 26.67
N ASN A 363 2.79 -3.00 26.82
CA ASN A 363 2.28 -3.72 28.00
C ASN A 363 3.33 -3.88 29.11
N GLY A 364 4.50 -3.24 29.03
CA GLY A 364 5.59 -3.35 30.00
C GLY A 364 6.40 -4.65 29.94
N MET A 365 6.16 -5.49 28.93
CA MET A 365 6.84 -6.77 28.69
C MET A 365 8.14 -6.54 27.91
N THR A 366 9.04 -5.71 28.47
CA THR A 366 10.22 -5.18 27.76
C THR A 366 11.20 -6.27 27.32
N LYS A 367 11.37 -7.32 28.14
CA LYS A 367 12.29 -8.43 27.82
C LYS A 367 11.71 -9.38 26.76
N GLU A 368 10.41 -9.62 26.82
CA GLU A 368 9.70 -10.40 25.81
C GLU A 368 9.72 -9.69 24.45
N ALA A 369 9.51 -8.37 24.44
CA ALA A 369 9.62 -7.56 23.25
C ALA A 369 11.02 -7.67 22.62
N LEU A 370 12.08 -7.58 23.44
CA LEU A 370 13.46 -7.75 22.95
C LEU A 370 13.65 -9.14 22.34
N ARG A 371 13.23 -10.19 23.04
CA ARG A 371 13.32 -11.55 22.52
C ARG A 371 12.57 -11.74 21.21
N THR A 372 11.40 -11.13 21.06
CA THR A 372 10.61 -11.18 19.83
C THR A 372 11.37 -10.51 18.69
N ILE A 373 11.98 -9.34 18.92
CA ILE A 373 12.82 -8.65 17.92
C ILE A 373 14.01 -9.52 17.52
N GLU A 374 14.79 -10.01 18.49
CA GLU A 374 16.01 -10.80 18.22
C GLU A 374 15.72 -12.09 17.45
N LEU A 375 14.62 -12.76 17.75
CA LEU A 375 14.28 -14.02 17.11
C LEU A 375 13.63 -13.87 15.74
N TYR A 376 12.83 -12.82 15.51
CA TYR A 376 11.93 -12.78 14.36
C TYR A 376 12.05 -11.54 13.48
N VAL A 377 12.76 -10.49 13.90
CA VAL A 377 12.82 -9.21 13.17
C VAL A 377 14.25 -8.79 12.85
N GLU A 378 15.16 -8.82 13.82
CA GLU A 378 16.53 -8.33 13.65
C GLU A 378 17.26 -9.07 12.53
N GLY A 379 17.69 -8.31 11.51
CA GLY A 379 18.37 -8.85 10.33
C GLY A 379 17.49 -9.63 9.35
N LYS A 380 16.16 -9.65 9.55
CA LYS A 380 15.21 -10.39 8.70
C LYS A 380 14.31 -9.52 7.86
N THR A 381 14.33 -8.21 8.06
CA THR A 381 13.58 -7.24 7.27
C THR A 381 14.37 -5.94 7.12
N CYS A 382 14.07 -5.22 6.05
CA CYS A 382 14.55 -3.86 5.80
C CYS A 382 13.41 -2.83 5.93
N GLU A 383 12.20 -3.28 6.26
CA GLU A 383 11.01 -2.44 6.38
C GLU A 383 11.20 -1.32 7.42
N PRO A 384 11.06 -0.04 7.03
CA PRO A 384 11.39 1.10 7.90
C PRO A 384 10.59 1.14 9.20
N MET A 385 9.28 0.79 9.16
CA MET A 385 8.47 0.77 10.40
C MET A 385 8.91 -0.34 11.35
N ALA A 386 9.30 -1.52 10.81
CA ALA A 386 9.86 -2.59 11.63
C ALA A 386 11.17 -2.18 12.29
N LEU A 387 12.04 -1.46 11.55
CA LEU A 387 13.27 -0.89 12.09
C LEU A 387 12.99 0.18 13.16
N PHE A 388 11.99 1.02 12.95
CA PHE A 388 11.60 2.04 13.93
C PHE A 388 11.11 1.37 15.24
N HIS A 389 10.19 0.41 15.18
CA HIS A 389 9.73 -0.31 16.37
C HIS A 389 10.85 -1.11 17.04
N THR A 390 11.76 -1.70 16.26
CA THR A 390 12.99 -2.33 16.77
C THR A 390 13.82 -1.35 17.59
N THR A 391 13.97 -0.10 17.09
CA THR A 391 14.72 0.95 17.80
C THR A 391 14.05 1.29 19.14
N LEU A 392 12.73 1.38 19.20
CA LEU A 392 12.00 1.61 20.45
C LEU A 392 12.26 0.50 21.48
N VAL A 393 12.22 -0.76 21.03
CA VAL A 393 12.49 -1.93 21.91
C VAL A 393 13.95 -1.92 22.39
N PHE A 394 14.93 -1.63 21.52
CA PHE A 394 16.33 -1.54 21.92
C PHE A 394 16.58 -0.41 22.91
N LYS A 395 15.96 0.77 22.68
CA LYS A 395 16.05 1.89 23.63
C LYS A 395 15.50 1.54 25.01
N ALA A 396 14.33 0.86 25.07
CA ALA A 396 13.73 0.42 26.32
C ALA A 396 14.55 -0.66 27.07
N ASN A 397 15.49 -1.31 26.36
CA ASN A 397 16.43 -2.29 26.92
C ASN A 397 17.85 -1.73 27.07
N GLU A 398 18.05 -0.41 26.94
CA GLU A 398 19.31 0.30 27.12
C GLU A 398 20.44 -0.15 26.15
N LEU A 399 20.06 -0.68 24.97
CA LEU A 399 20.99 -1.16 23.94
C LEU A 399 21.41 -0.02 23.00
N THR A 400 22.13 0.96 23.54
CA THR A 400 22.47 2.23 22.84
C THR A 400 23.20 2.03 21.52
N ASP A 401 24.14 1.08 21.44
CA ASP A 401 24.90 0.80 20.21
C ASP A 401 24.01 0.25 19.09
N LYS A 402 23.06 -0.65 19.45
CA LYS A 402 22.05 -1.16 18.52
C LYS A 402 21.12 -0.04 18.03
N VAL A 403 20.69 0.86 18.93
CA VAL A 403 19.88 2.04 18.57
C VAL A 403 20.61 2.90 17.55
N ALA A 404 21.88 3.24 17.77
CA ALA A 404 22.67 4.06 16.86
C ALA A 404 22.82 3.42 15.46
N SER A 405 23.06 2.10 15.43
CA SER A 405 23.16 1.34 14.17
C SER A 405 21.87 1.36 13.35
N VAL A 406 20.72 1.13 13.99
CA VAL A 406 19.41 1.12 13.28
C VAL A 406 19.01 2.54 12.86
N LYS A 407 19.24 3.57 13.67
CA LYS A 407 18.96 4.98 13.30
C LYS A 407 19.67 5.39 12.01
N LYS A 408 20.88 4.92 11.76
CA LYS A 408 21.59 5.20 10.50
C LYS A 408 20.79 4.69 9.30
N ARG A 409 20.26 3.47 9.36
CA ARG A 409 19.44 2.89 8.30
C ARG A 409 18.09 3.63 8.12
N LEU A 410 17.46 4.05 9.22
CA LEU A 410 16.20 4.79 9.18
C LEU A 410 16.32 6.17 8.49
N ARG A 411 17.49 6.81 8.56
CA ARG A 411 17.74 8.07 7.84
C ARG A 411 17.70 7.91 6.33
N ASP A 412 18.13 6.77 5.83
CA ASP A 412 18.12 6.47 4.39
C ASP A 412 16.68 6.22 3.87
N ALA A 413 15.73 5.93 4.78
CA ALA A 413 14.31 5.67 4.46
C ALA A 413 13.40 6.88 4.75
N SER A 414 13.92 8.10 4.76
CA SER A 414 13.17 9.31 5.12
C SER A 414 11.94 9.57 4.24
N PHE A 415 12.00 9.22 2.96
CA PHE A 415 10.87 9.32 2.04
C PHE A 415 9.69 8.43 2.47
N GLU A 416 9.97 7.17 2.83
CA GLU A 416 8.95 6.21 3.26
C GLU A 416 8.35 6.56 4.62
N LEU A 417 9.20 7.04 5.54
CA LEU A 417 8.81 7.39 6.91
C LEU A 417 8.06 8.73 7.00
N GLY A 418 8.22 9.58 6.01
CA GLY A 418 7.68 10.92 6.00
C GLY A 418 8.34 11.88 7.00
N PRO A 419 8.09 13.18 6.87
CA PRO A 419 8.80 14.21 7.65
C PRO A 419 8.47 14.15 9.14
N LEU A 420 7.25 13.76 9.52
CA LEU A 420 6.84 13.68 10.92
C LEU A 420 7.61 12.60 11.69
N LEU A 421 7.66 11.38 11.13
CA LEU A 421 8.34 10.26 11.78
C LEU A 421 9.87 10.42 11.71
N THR A 422 10.41 10.95 10.60
CA THR A 422 11.82 11.29 10.47
C THR A 422 12.27 12.23 11.60
N LYS A 423 11.48 13.29 11.91
CA LYS A 423 11.75 14.18 13.03
C LYS A 423 11.72 13.46 14.39
N LYS A 424 10.79 12.54 14.60
CA LYS A 424 10.73 11.71 15.84
C LYS A 424 11.98 10.84 15.98
N ILE A 425 12.46 10.24 14.89
CA ILE A 425 13.67 9.40 14.87
C ILE A 425 14.90 10.19 15.27
N GLU A 426 15.05 11.45 14.86
CA GLU A 426 16.20 12.26 15.23
C GLU A 426 16.28 12.48 16.75
N THR A 427 15.18 12.46 17.46
CA THR A 427 15.10 12.64 18.92
C THR A 427 15.23 11.34 19.73
N LEU A 428 15.30 10.17 19.06
CA LEU A 428 15.53 8.89 19.72
C LEU A 428 16.99 8.75 20.19
#